data_81973811e8a4f310183b0cf93028695b
#
_entry.id   81973811e8a4f310183b0cf93028695b
#
_cell.length_a   1.000
_cell.length_b   1.000
_cell.length_c   1.000
_cell.angle_alpha   90.00
_cell.angle_beta   90.00
_cell.angle_gamma   90.00
#
_symmetry.space_group_name_H-M   'P 1'
#
loop_
_entity.id
_entity.type
_entity.pdbx_description
1 polymer ?
#
loop_
_entity_poly.entity_id
_entity_poly.type
_entity_poly.pdbx_seq_one_letter_code
_entity_poly.pdbx_strand_id
1 'polypeptide(L)'
;MALRMERVTITLANRGGASFEVDRSQPLLDALEAQGLALPYGCRYGGCISCAAKLLKGEIDQRAAVALNGRQLADGYVLLCIARPMTDCTLDVGVESHDRLYRNPFASPLAAHELKADIATPLKKDTSAAIHMNHDQDYPADYLATILKEVKTIAMVGASADPTKFSYGVLRVLHETGYHMIPVNPNEAGTEIRGLRVYESLAAIDRPVDMVQVFRSSDALVGIAREAIAIRAKVLWAQIGVYDTEAARLAEAAGLKVVMNRCPKIELFRPFWKPRLNPVL
;
A
#
# COMPACT_ATOMS: atom_id res chain seq x y z
N MET A 1 11.73 -33.92 20.22
CA MET A 1 11.27 -34.39 18.91
C MET A 1 11.56 -33.29 17.91
N ALA A 2 12.65 -33.39 17.13
CA ALA A 2 13.03 -32.36 16.16
C ALA A 2 11.99 -32.38 15.04
N LEU A 3 11.29 -31.27 14.81
CA LEU A 3 10.44 -31.07 13.64
C LEU A 3 11.30 -31.26 12.39
N ARG A 4 11.06 -32.32 11.63
CA ARG A 4 11.71 -32.56 10.33
C ARG A 4 11.28 -31.42 9.42
N MET A 5 12.18 -30.49 9.16
CA MET A 5 11.93 -29.39 8.20
C MET A 5 11.74 -30.03 6.82
N GLU A 6 10.50 -30.02 6.33
CA GLU A 6 10.20 -30.51 4.99
C GLU A 6 10.68 -29.47 3.98
N ARG A 7 11.72 -29.82 3.23
CA ARG A 7 12.26 -28.99 2.14
C ARG A 7 11.58 -29.33 0.83
N VAL A 8 11.45 -28.34 -0.02
CA VAL A 8 10.97 -28.45 -1.38
C VAL A 8 11.89 -27.68 -2.32
N THR A 9 11.90 -28.09 -3.58
CA THR A 9 12.73 -27.46 -4.62
C THR A 9 11.93 -26.39 -5.36
N ILE A 10 12.46 -25.19 -5.42
CA ILE A 10 11.90 -24.09 -6.20
C ILE A 10 12.77 -23.86 -7.43
N THR A 11 12.22 -24.07 -8.61
CA THR A 11 12.91 -23.85 -9.89
C THR A 11 12.41 -22.57 -10.54
N LEU A 12 13.32 -21.69 -10.92
CA LEU A 12 13.02 -20.42 -11.59
C LEU A 12 13.20 -20.59 -13.11
N ALA A 13 12.10 -20.80 -13.84
CA ALA A 13 12.13 -21.13 -15.26
C ALA A 13 12.73 -19.99 -16.10
N ASN A 14 12.39 -18.73 -15.80
CA ASN A 14 12.89 -17.56 -16.50
C ASN A 14 14.27 -17.03 -15.98
N ARG A 15 14.92 -17.80 -15.09
CA ARG A 15 16.28 -17.53 -14.59
C ARG A 15 17.22 -18.71 -14.91
N GLY A 16 17.14 -19.23 -16.13
CA GLY A 16 18.00 -20.32 -16.59
C GLY A 16 17.74 -21.67 -15.90
N GLY A 17 16.57 -21.85 -15.26
CA GLY A 17 16.25 -23.08 -14.54
C GLY A 17 16.97 -23.20 -13.18
N ALA A 18 17.45 -22.09 -12.60
CA ALA A 18 18.07 -22.09 -11.29
C ALA A 18 17.14 -22.70 -10.24
N SER A 19 17.68 -23.59 -9.39
CA SER A 19 16.90 -24.31 -8.38
C SER A 19 17.42 -24.04 -6.98
N PHE A 20 16.49 -23.92 -6.02
CA PHE A 20 16.73 -23.54 -4.63
C PHE A 20 15.96 -24.48 -3.69
N GLU A 21 16.64 -24.99 -2.68
CA GLU A 21 16.04 -25.77 -1.61
C GLU A 21 15.49 -24.82 -0.55
N VAL A 22 14.18 -24.82 -0.31
CA VAL A 22 13.52 -23.95 0.65
C VAL A 22 12.71 -24.75 1.68
N ASP A 23 12.54 -24.17 2.86
CA ASP A 23 11.65 -24.69 3.91
C ASP A 23 10.19 -24.34 3.55
N ARG A 24 9.31 -25.34 3.57
CA ARG A 24 7.86 -25.15 3.28
C ARG A 24 7.17 -24.17 4.22
N SER A 25 7.69 -23.96 5.41
CA SER A 25 7.10 -23.06 6.41
C SER A 25 7.42 -21.59 6.16
N GLN A 26 8.43 -21.31 5.32
CA GLN A 26 8.88 -19.94 5.06
C GLN A 26 8.21 -19.32 3.83
N PRO A 27 7.95 -18.00 3.84
CA PRO A 27 7.59 -17.28 2.61
C PRO A 27 8.71 -17.39 1.56
N LEU A 28 8.32 -17.59 0.31
CA LEU A 28 9.27 -17.77 -0.79
C LEU A 28 10.22 -16.59 -0.99
N LEU A 29 9.75 -15.36 -0.80
CA LEU A 29 10.60 -14.18 -0.92
C LEU A 29 11.77 -14.22 0.07
N ASP A 30 11.47 -14.48 1.35
CA ASP A 30 12.49 -14.51 2.40
C ASP A 30 13.47 -15.68 2.20
N ALA A 31 12.94 -16.84 1.81
CA ALA A 31 13.76 -18.03 1.57
C ALA A 31 14.71 -17.88 0.38
N LEU A 32 14.29 -17.22 -0.70
CA LEU A 32 15.10 -16.97 -1.90
C LEU A 32 16.10 -15.81 -1.66
N GLU A 33 15.72 -14.77 -0.96
CA GLU A 33 16.63 -13.68 -0.57
C GLU A 33 17.76 -14.19 0.36
N ALA A 34 17.45 -15.09 1.28
CA ALA A 34 18.46 -15.71 2.15
C ALA A 34 19.52 -16.51 1.36
N GLN A 35 19.20 -16.95 0.14
CA GLN A 35 20.11 -17.63 -0.77
C GLN A 35 20.75 -16.69 -1.81
N GLY A 36 20.64 -15.36 -1.60
CA GLY A 36 21.32 -14.35 -2.40
C GLY A 36 20.57 -13.90 -3.65
N LEU A 37 19.30 -14.30 -3.81
CA LEU A 37 18.50 -13.90 -4.96
C LEU A 37 17.80 -12.56 -4.68
N ALA A 38 18.19 -11.50 -5.37
CA ALA A 38 17.53 -10.21 -5.31
C ALA A 38 16.26 -10.25 -6.17
N LEU A 39 15.09 -10.15 -5.53
CA LEU A 39 13.78 -10.11 -6.17
C LEU A 39 13.06 -8.79 -5.84
N PRO A 40 12.26 -8.26 -6.77
CA PRO A 40 11.47 -7.07 -6.50
C PRO A 40 10.43 -7.33 -5.41
N TYR A 41 10.29 -6.41 -4.47
CA TYR A 41 9.24 -6.44 -3.45
C TYR A 41 8.85 -5.03 -3.02
N GLY A 42 7.67 -4.93 -2.39
CA GLY A 42 7.17 -3.67 -1.85
C GLY A 42 6.73 -3.80 -0.39
N CYS A 43 5.55 -4.36 -0.16
CA CYS A 43 4.91 -4.34 1.16
C CYS A 43 5.32 -5.49 2.10
N ARG A 44 5.72 -6.65 1.61
CA ARG A 44 6.04 -7.91 2.34
C ARG A 44 4.88 -8.56 3.10
N TYR A 45 3.62 -8.15 2.86
CA TYR A 45 2.45 -8.72 3.54
C TYR A 45 1.28 -9.06 2.61
N GLY A 46 1.53 -9.22 1.30
CA GLY A 46 0.50 -9.60 0.32
C GLY A 46 -0.45 -8.48 -0.12
N GLY A 47 -0.20 -7.23 0.28
CA GLY A 47 -1.03 -6.06 -0.03
C GLY A 47 -0.63 -5.29 -1.30
N CYS A 48 0.39 -5.74 -2.03
CA CYS A 48 0.80 -5.19 -3.33
C CYS A 48 1.27 -6.30 -4.25
N ILE A 49 1.46 -5.99 -5.53
CA ILE A 49 1.87 -6.97 -6.55
C ILE A 49 3.37 -6.91 -6.89
N SER A 50 4.17 -6.10 -6.17
CA SER A 50 5.60 -5.89 -6.51
C SER A 50 6.45 -7.16 -6.42
N CYS A 51 6.03 -8.16 -5.61
CA CYS A 51 6.69 -9.45 -5.50
C CYS A 51 5.93 -10.55 -6.25
N ALA A 52 5.17 -10.19 -7.28
CA ALA A 52 4.42 -11.17 -8.04
C ALA A 52 5.35 -12.12 -8.80
N ALA A 53 4.98 -13.38 -8.79
CA ALA A 53 5.55 -14.43 -9.61
C ALA A 53 4.43 -15.23 -10.28
N LYS A 54 4.74 -15.98 -11.31
CA LYS A 54 3.79 -16.87 -11.96
C LYS A 54 4.14 -18.31 -11.63
N LEU A 55 3.21 -19.02 -11.03
CA LEU A 55 3.32 -20.46 -10.79
C LEU A 55 3.06 -21.20 -12.09
N LEU A 56 4.06 -21.96 -12.56
CA LEU A 56 3.98 -22.79 -13.75
C LEU A 56 3.69 -24.25 -13.40
N LYS A 57 4.22 -24.72 -12.24
CA LYS A 57 4.03 -26.08 -11.76
C LYS A 57 4.14 -26.11 -10.23
N GLY A 58 3.39 -27.01 -9.59
CA GLY A 58 3.39 -27.23 -8.15
C GLY A 58 2.19 -26.57 -7.46
N GLU A 59 2.24 -26.55 -6.12
CA GLU A 59 1.17 -26.01 -5.28
C GLU A 59 1.76 -25.04 -4.25
N ILE A 60 1.04 -23.93 -4.03
CA ILE A 60 1.44 -22.86 -3.10
C ILE A 60 0.25 -22.46 -2.24
N ASP A 61 0.46 -22.33 -0.93
CA ASP A 61 -0.48 -21.69 -0.04
C ASP A 61 -0.21 -20.17 -0.01
N GLN A 62 -1.20 -19.41 -0.46
CA GLN A 62 -1.19 -17.94 -0.44
C GLN A 62 -2.54 -17.35 -0.02
N ARG A 63 -3.25 -18.00 0.89
CA ARG A 63 -4.57 -17.56 1.37
C ARG A 63 -4.59 -16.14 1.94
N ALA A 64 -3.45 -15.62 2.35
CA ALA A 64 -3.28 -14.24 2.81
C ALA A 64 -3.04 -13.21 1.69
N ALA A 65 -3.08 -13.61 0.41
CA ALA A 65 -2.90 -12.71 -0.72
C ALA A 65 -4.13 -11.83 -0.92
N VAL A 66 -4.06 -10.56 -0.53
CA VAL A 66 -5.18 -9.60 -0.66
C VAL A 66 -5.07 -8.73 -1.92
N ALA A 67 -3.88 -8.64 -2.53
CA ALA A 67 -3.67 -7.80 -3.71
C ALA A 67 -4.00 -8.49 -5.04
N LEU A 68 -4.23 -9.81 -5.05
CA LEU A 68 -4.60 -10.56 -6.24
C LEU A 68 -6.12 -10.79 -6.28
N ASN A 69 -6.73 -10.50 -7.43
CA ASN A 69 -8.13 -10.83 -7.68
C ASN A 69 -8.30 -12.28 -8.17
N GLY A 70 -9.55 -12.76 -8.20
CA GLY A 70 -9.85 -14.15 -8.59
C GLY A 70 -9.34 -14.56 -9.96
N ARG A 71 -9.30 -13.64 -10.94
CA ARG A 71 -8.75 -13.88 -12.28
C ARG A 71 -7.23 -14.08 -12.22
N GLN A 72 -6.52 -13.24 -11.49
CA GLN A 72 -5.06 -13.32 -11.34
C GLN A 72 -4.67 -14.61 -10.61
N LEU A 73 -5.44 -15.00 -9.59
CA LEU A 73 -5.25 -16.30 -8.91
C LEU A 73 -5.49 -17.47 -9.86
N ALA A 74 -6.56 -17.42 -10.66
CA ALA A 74 -6.85 -18.46 -11.68
C ALA A 74 -5.80 -18.51 -12.77
N ASP A 75 -5.19 -17.39 -13.12
CA ASP A 75 -4.06 -17.32 -14.06
C ASP A 75 -2.73 -17.78 -13.43
N GLY A 76 -2.72 -18.22 -12.16
CA GLY A 76 -1.55 -18.78 -11.48
C GLY A 76 -0.57 -17.74 -10.91
N TYR A 77 -0.99 -16.49 -10.71
CA TYR A 77 -0.13 -15.51 -10.05
C TYR A 77 -0.07 -15.73 -8.55
N VAL A 78 1.12 -15.53 -7.98
CA VAL A 78 1.42 -15.68 -6.56
C VAL A 78 2.21 -14.50 -6.05
N LEU A 79 2.07 -14.18 -4.75
CA LEU A 79 2.83 -13.11 -4.09
C LEU A 79 3.91 -13.73 -3.20
N LEU A 80 5.15 -13.70 -3.64
CA LEU A 80 6.28 -14.39 -3.00
C LEU A 80 6.46 -14.05 -1.52
N CYS A 81 6.10 -12.83 -1.11
CA CYS A 81 6.28 -12.37 0.27
C CYS A 81 5.36 -13.06 1.30
N ILE A 82 4.32 -13.77 0.84
CA ILE A 82 3.40 -14.52 1.72
C ILE A 82 3.18 -15.97 1.25
N ALA A 83 3.60 -16.27 0.03
CA ALA A 83 3.43 -17.57 -0.59
C ALA A 83 4.34 -18.62 0.07
N ARG A 84 3.75 -19.72 0.53
CA ARG A 84 4.48 -20.88 1.08
C ARG A 84 4.32 -22.07 0.14
N PRO A 85 5.42 -22.69 -0.28
CA PRO A 85 5.35 -23.84 -1.20
C PRO A 85 4.83 -25.08 -0.48
N MET A 86 3.88 -25.78 -1.11
CA MET A 86 3.34 -27.03 -0.58
C MET A 86 4.01 -28.25 -1.23
N THR A 87 4.54 -28.09 -2.42
CA THR A 87 5.27 -29.11 -3.21
C THR A 87 6.47 -28.45 -3.89
N ASP A 88 7.25 -29.23 -4.63
CA ASP A 88 8.22 -28.68 -5.58
C ASP A 88 7.50 -27.77 -6.56
N CYS A 89 8.03 -26.58 -6.79
CA CYS A 89 7.39 -25.56 -7.62
C CYS A 89 8.31 -25.06 -8.73
N THR A 90 7.72 -24.75 -9.86
CA THR A 90 8.39 -24.01 -10.95
C THR A 90 7.72 -22.66 -11.11
N LEU A 91 8.51 -21.58 -11.09
CA LEU A 91 8.03 -20.19 -11.08
C LEU A 91 8.73 -19.37 -12.17
N ASP A 92 8.00 -18.40 -12.72
CA ASP A 92 8.59 -17.20 -13.34
C ASP A 92 8.55 -16.05 -12.34
N VAL A 93 9.70 -15.43 -12.10
CA VAL A 93 9.85 -14.29 -11.17
C VAL A 93 10.11 -13.00 -11.93
N GLY A 94 9.88 -11.84 -11.26
CA GLY A 94 10.01 -10.53 -11.91
C GLY A 94 8.91 -10.28 -12.95
N VAL A 95 7.72 -10.78 -12.68
CA VAL A 95 6.56 -10.68 -13.58
C VAL A 95 5.57 -9.57 -13.15
N GLU A 96 5.97 -8.72 -12.21
CA GLU A 96 5.16 -7.62 -11.69
C GLU A 96 4.71 -6.62 -12.77
N SER A 97 5.40 -6.61 -13.91
CA SER A 97 5.06 -5.78 -15.08
C SER A 97 4.19 -6.49 -16.13
N HIS A 98 3.80 -7.75 -15.89
CA HIS A 98 2.96 -8.48 -16.85
C HIS A 98 1.60 -7.79 -17.02
N ASP A 99 1.15 -7.61 -18.26
CA ASP A 99 -0.14 -6.99 -18.61
C ASP A 99 -1.33 -7.67 -17.92
N ARG A 100 -1.23 -8.95 -17.62
CA ARG A 100 -2.29 -9.68 -16.92
C ARG A 100 -2.43 -9.33 -15.44
N LEU A 101 -1.37 -8.83 -14.82
CA LEU A 101 -1.43 -8.28 -13.46
C LEU A 101 -2.07 -6.90 -13.46
N TYR A 102 -2.00 -6.20 -14.60
CA TYR A 102 -2.60 -4.90 -14.81
C TYR A 102 -3.65 -5.02 -15.93
N ARG A 103 -4.86 -4.55 -15.69
CA ARG A 103 -5.83 -4.34 -16.76
C ARG A 103 -5.39 -3.07 -17.49
N ASN A 104 -4.78 -3.21 -18.66
CA ASN A 104 -4.53 -2.06 -19.51
C ASN A 104 -5.86 -1.64 -20.18
N PRO A 105 -6.48 -0.52 -19.78
CA PRO A 105 -7.75 -0.09 -20.35
C PRO A 105 -7.62 0.32 -21.82
N PHE A 106 -6.39 0.53 -22.32
CA PHE A 106 -6.12 0.91 -23.70
C PHE A 106 -5.79 -0.30 -24.60
N ALA A 107 -5.37 -1.44 -24.02
CA ALA A 107 -5.10 -2.67 -24.79
C ALA A 107 -6.38 -3.46 -25.14
N SER A 108 -7.44 -3.28 -24.37
CA SER A 108 -8.77 -3.81 -24.64
C SER A 108 -9.76 -2.69 -24.36
N PRO A 109 -10.14 -1.88 -25.35
CA PRO A 109 -11.17 -0.88 -25.14
C PRO A 109 -12.42 -1.58 -24.62
N LEU A 110 -12.96 -1.09 -23.49
CA LEU A 110 -14.22 -1.57 -22.94
C LEU A 110 -15.26 -1.56 -24.05
N ALA A 111 -16.01 -2.64 -24.22
CA ALA A 111 -17.12 -2.65 -25.16
C ALA A 111 -18.07 -1.50 -24.80
N ALA A 112 -18.64 -0.85 -25.82
CA ALA A 112 -19.42 0.38 -25.65
C ALA A 112 -20.57 0.26 -24.61
N HIS A 113 -21.03 -0.94 -24.29
CA HIS A 113 -22.03 -1.19 -23.24
C HIS A 113 -21.44 -1.17 -21.81
N GLU A 114 -20.12 -1.36 -21.64
CA GLU A 114 -19.44 -1.24 -20.35
C GLU A 114 -19.10 0.23 -20.01
N LEU A 115 -19.18 1.13 -21.00
CA LEU A 115 -19.01 2.58 -20.86
C LEU A 115 -20.33 3.31 -20.62
N LYS A 116 -21.46 2.61 -20.59
CA LYS A 116 -22.74 3.18 -20.18
C LYS A 116 -22.80 3.35 -18.65
N ALA A 117 -22.00 4.27 -18.13
CA ALA A 117 -22.46 5.07 -17.02
C ALA A 117 -23.65 5.86 -17.59
N ASP A 118 -24.80 5.74 -16.94
CA ASP A 118 -25.98 6.54 -17.28
C ASP A 118 -25.65 8.03 -17.16
N ILE A 119 -25.28 8.65 -18.28
CA ILE A 119 -25.03 10.10 -18.37
C ILE A 119 -26.38 10.83 -18.52
N ALA A 120 -27.45 10.26 -18.03
CA ALA A 120 -28.79 10.82 -18.15
C ALA A 120 -29.23 11.70 -16.97
N THR A 121 -28.36 11.96 -15.99
CA THR A 121 -28.68 12.93 -14.93
C THR A 121 -27.67 14.07 -14.96
N PRO A 122 -28.09 15.32 -15.33
CA PRO A 122 -27.23 16.47 -15.15
C PRO A 122 -26.89 16.58 -13.67
N LEU A 123 -25.60 16.47 -13.33
CA LEU A 123 -25.10 16.78 -12.00
C LEU A 123 -25.46 18.23 -11.70
N LYS A 124 -26.56 18.46 -10.96
CA LYS A 124 -26.77 19.73 -10.29
C LYS A 124 -25.58 19.95 -9.37
N LYS A 125 -24.81 20.98 -9.62
CA LYS A 125 -23.85 21.52 -8.67
C LYS A 125 -24.61 22.03 -7.44
N ASP A 126 -24.97 21.17 -6.52
CA ASP A 126 -25.30 21.55 -5.16
C ASP A 126 -23.99 21.64 -4.36
N THR A 127 -23.50 22.84 -4.26
CA THR A 127 -22.24 23.20 -3.56
C THR A 127 -22.41 23.29 -2.04
N SER A 128 -23.36 22.61 -1.42
CA SER A 128 -23.61 22.74 0.03
C SER A 128 -23.88 21.47 0.82
N ALA A 129 -23.86 20.28 0.21
CA ALA A 129 -23.90 19.05 0.98
C ALA A 129 -22.48 18.49 1.11
N ALA A 130 -21.97 18.41 2.34
CA ALA A 130 -20.77 17.66 2.64
C ALA A 130 -20.94 16.24 2.07
N ILE A 131 -20.16 15.88 1.06
CA ILE A 131 -20.21 14.55 0.45
C ILE A 131 -19.66 13.60 1.50
N HIS A 132 -20.56 12.91 2.21
CA HIS A 132 -20.18 11.81 3.08
C HIS A 132 -19.66 10.66 2.19
N MET A 133 -18.35 10.47 2.18
CA MET A 133 -17.73 9.36 1.48
C MET A 133 -18.07 8.05 2.20
N ASN A 134 -18.51 7.03 1.47
CA ASN A 134 -18.63 5.69 2.04
C ASN A 134 -17.25 5.03 2.10
N HIS A 135 -16.64 5.04 3.27
CA HIS A 135 -15.29 4.52 3.50
C HIS A 135 -15.21 2.98 3.52
N ASP A 136 -16.35 2.27 3.51
CA ASP A 136 -16.42 0.80 3.41
C ASP A 136 -16.29 0.31 1.95
N GLN A 137 -16.42 1.22 1.00
CA GLN A 137 -16.32 0.94 -0.42
C GLN A 137 -14.94 1.33 -0.97
N ASP A 138 -14.65 0.89 -2.20
CA ASP A 138 -13.46 1.35 -2.90
C ASP A 138 -13.56 2.83 -3.25
N TYR A 139 -12.49 3.56 -2.98
CA TYR A 139 -12.40 4.96 -3.36
C TYR A 139 -12.29 5.11 -4.88
N PRO A 140 -12.93 6.15 -5.46
CA PRO A 140 -12.68 6.52 -6.83
C PRO A 140 -11.17 6.74 -7.08
N ALA A 141 -10.66 6.22 -8.19
CA ALA A 141 -9.22 6.30 -8.46
C ALA A 141 -8.72 7.75 -8.57
N ASP A 142 -9.53 8.64 -9.11
CA ASP A 142 -9.26 10.07 -9.22
C ASP A 142 -9.25 10.78 -7.86
N TYR A 143 -10.05 10.33 -6.88
CA TYR A 143 -10.06 10.88 -5.52
C TYR A 143 -8.70 10.67 -4.83
N LEU A 144 -8.20 9.42 -4.82
CA LEU A 144 -6.91 9.09 -4.22
C LEU A 144 -5.76 9.75 -4.97
N ALA A 145 -5.82 9.73 -6.32
CA ALA A 145 -4.84 10.35 -7.18
C ALA A 145 -4.71 11.85 -6.94
N THR A 146 -5.85 12.54 -6.83
CA THR A 146 -5.90 13.98 -6.58
C THR A 146 -5.27 14.31 -5.23
N ILE A 147 -5.62 13.57 -4.16
CA ILE A 147 -5.03 13.76 -2.85
C ILE A 147 -3.51 13.65 -2.91
N LEU A 148 -2.99 12.53 -3.45
CA LEU A 148 -1.55 12.27 -3.46
C LEU A 148 -0.78 13.23 -4.38
N LYS A 149 -1.42 13.81 -5.39
CA LYS A 149 -0.83 14.84 -6.25
C LYS A 149 -0.76 16.22 -5.58
N GLU A 150 -1.79 16.58 -4.80
CA GLU A 150 -1.92 17.89 -4.17
C GLU A 150 -1.11 18.01 -2.88
N VAL A 151 -0.99 16.91 -2.12
CA VAL A 151 -0.26 16.85 -0.86
C VAL A 151 1.23 17.02 -1.09
N LYS A 152 1.90 17.80 -0.22
CA LYS A 152 3.35 18.00 -0.23
C LYS A 152 3.96 17.61 1.11
N THR A 153 3.33 17.99 2.22
CA THR A 153 3.82 17.77 3.57
C THR A 153 2.94 16.77 4.29
N ILE A 154 3.55 15.68 4.77
CA ILE A 154 2.87 14.56 5.43
C ILE A 154 3.39 14.37 6.84
N ALA A 155 2.53 14.56 7.84
CA ALA A 155 2.82 14.16 9.21
C ALA A 155 2.41 12.69 9.41
N MET A 156 3.36 11.83 9.76
CA MET A 156 3.13 10.41 10.00
C MET A 156 3.05 10.12 11.49
N VAL A 157 1.83 9.95 12.01
CA VAL A 157 1.58 9.59 13.42
C VAL A 157 1.78 8.09 13.64
N GLY A 158 2.64 7.73 14.58
CA GLY A 158 3.07 6.35 14.82
C GLY A 158 4.26 5.93 13.94
N ALA A 159 5.06 6.90 13.51
CA ALA A 159 6.33 6.62 12.86
C ALA A 159 7.26 5.85 13.81
N SER A 160 8.12 4.99 13.28
CA SER A 160 9.10 4.21 14.05
C SER A 160 10.45 4.20 13.37
N ALA A 161 11.51 4.26 14.19
CA ALA A 161 12.90 4.07 13.73
C ALA A 161 13.23 2.61 13.43
N ASP A 162 12.41 1.67 13.89
CA ASP A 162 12.59 0.23 13.65
C ASP A 162 12.35 -0.11 12.16
N PRO A 163 13.38 -0.56 11.41
CA PRO A 163 13.27 -0.87 9.99
C PRO A 163 12.34 -2.06 9.69
N THR A 164 11.98 -2.86 10.69
CA THR A 164 11.03 -3.97 10.54
C THR A 164 9.58 -3.52 10.56
N LYS A 165 9.29 -2.30 11.02
CA LYS A 165 7.95 -1.74 11.10
C LYS A 165 7.46 -1.21 9.75
N PHE A 166 6.19 -1.42 9.46
CA PHE A 166 5.57 -0.92 8.22
C PHE A 166 5.66 0.60 8.08
N SER A 167 5.54 1.34 9.19
CA SER A 167 5.65 2.80 9.18
C SER A 167 7.01 3.26 8.67
N TYR A 168 8.11 2.58 9.04
CA TYR A 168 9.45 2.88 8.52
C TYR A 168 9.54 2.70 7.00
N GLY A 169 9.04 1.57 6.48
CA GLY A 169 9.05 1.28 5.05
C GLY A 169 8.20 2.25 4.23
N VAL A 170 7.04 2.67 4.76
CA VAL A 170 6.18 3.64 4.09
C VAL A 170 6.77 5.04 4.15
N LEU A 171 7.28 5.47 5.32
CA LEU A 171 7.99 6.75 5.47
C LEU A 171 9.14 6.87 4.47
N ARG A 172 9.97 5.84 4.36
CA ARG A 172 11.08 5.79 3.41
C ARG A 172 10.61 6.06 1.98
N VAL A 173 9.62 5.29 1.52
CA VAL A 173 9.15 5.37 0.13
C VAL A 173 8.51 6.72 -0.16
N LEU A 174 7.68 7.26 0.73
CA LEU A 174 7.08 8.57 0.54
C LEU A 174 8.14 9.68 0.53
N HIS A 175 9.14 9.59 1.39
CA HIS A 175 10.26 10.55 1.39
C HIS A 175 11.08 10.47 0.10
N GLU A 176 11.44 9.28 -0.35
CA GLU A 176 12.19 9.05 -1.60
C GLU A 176 11.39 9.47 -2.85
N THR A 177 10.07 9.49 -2.78
CA THR A 177 9.19 10.01 -3.85
C THR A 177 8.97 11.53 -3.81
N GLY A 178 9.62 12.24 -2.87
CA GLY A 178 9.64 13.70 -2.83
C GLY A 178 8.63 14.36 -1.89
N TYR A 179 7.93 13.61 -1.04
CA TYR A 179 7.11 14.21 0.01
C TYR A 179 7.97 14.72 1.18
N HIS A 180 7.60 15.85 1.75
CA HIS A 180 8.16 16.34 2.99
C HIS A 180 7.56 15.57 4.17
N MET A 181 8.26 14.54 4.62
CA MET A 181 7.81 13.68 5.71
C MET A 181 8.15 14.27 7.06
N ILE A 182 7.18 14.25 7.98
CA ILE A 182 7.34 14.69 9.38
C ILE A 182 6.94 13.50 10.27
N PRO A 183 7.92 12.75 10.83
CA PRO A 183 7.61 11.68 11.76
C PRO A 183 7.06 12.24 13.07
N VAL A 184 5.99 11.61 13.59
CA VAL A 184 5.38 11.96 14.87
C VAL A 184 5.28 10.70 15.73
N ASN A 185 5.98 10.69 16.86
CA ASN A 185 5.92 9.62 17.84
C ASN A 185 6.38 10.16 19.22
N PRO A 186 5.51 10.22 20.24
CA PRO A 186 5.88 10.71 21.55
C PRO A 186 7.01 9.90 22.22
N ASN A 187 7.11 8.60 21.93
CA ASN A 187 8.13 7.72 22.50
C ASN A 187 9.52 7.90 21.87
N GLU A 188 9.59 8.48 20.68
CA GLU A 188 10.83 8.71 19.93
C GLU A 188 11.08 10.22 19.69
N ALA A 189 10.36 11.08 20.42
CA ALA A 189 10.45 12.53 20.28
C ALA A 189 11.89 13.03 20.49
N GLY A 190 12.32 13.96 19.64
CA GLY A 190 13.66 14.54 19.67
C GLY A 190 14.75 13.66 19.04
N THR A 191 14.45 12.43 18.62
CA THR A 191 15.34 11.59 17.82
C THR A 191 15.17 11.85 16.32
N GLU A 192 15.85 11.07 15.50
CA GLU A 192 15.73 11.13 14.05
C GLU A 192 15.38 9.76 13.44
N ILE A 193 14.49 9.78 12.46
CA ILE A 193 14.21 8.63 11.59
C ILE A 193 14.68 9.00 10.18
N ARG A 194 15.72 8.35 9.67
CA ARG A 194 16.31 8.63 8.34
C ARG A 194 16.71 10.10 8.14
N GLY A 195 17.25 10.74 9.17
CA GLY A 195 17.63 12.16 9.13
C GLY A 195 16.45 13.13 9.28
N LEU A 196 15.25 12.62 9.55
CA LEU A 196 14.05 13.44 9.80
C LEU A 196 13.79 13.51 11.30
N ARG A 197 13.74 14.74 11.84
CA ARG A 197 13.42 14.97 13.25
C ARG A 197 12.05 14.42 13.61
N VAL A 198 11.96 13.67 14.71
CA VAL A 198 10.70 13.14 15.26
C VAL A 198 10.07 14.17 16.19
N TYR A 199 8.80 14.48 15.96
CA TYR A 199 8.00 15.35 16.80
C TYR A 199 7.20 14.54 17.81
N GLU A 200 6.94 15.11 18.98
CA GLU A 200 6.17 14.45 20.05
C GLU A 200 4.67 14.38 19.74
N SER A 201 4.14 15.36 19.02
CA SER A 201 2.71 15.49 18.70
C SER A 201 2.51 16.28 17.41
N LEU A 202 1.31 16.24 16.85
CA LEU A 202 0.94 17.08 15.71
C LEU A 202 1.00 18.58 16.04
N ALA A 203 0.64 18.95 17.28
CA ALA A 203 0.66 20.34 17.74
C ALA A 203 2.08 20.92 17.87
N ALA A 204 3.10 20.07 18.03
CA ALA A 204 4.49 20.49 18.12
C ALA A 204 5.12 20.84 16.77
N ILE A 205 4.43 20.55 15.65
CA ILE A 205 4.94 20.80 14.31
C ILE A 205 4.83 22.33 14.01
N ASP A 206 5.95 22.92 13.61
CA ASP A 206 6.13 24.36 13.41
C ASP A 206 5.79 24.86 11.98
N ARG A 207 5.21 24.01 11.17
CA ARG A 207 4.91 24.31 9.75
C ARG A 207 3.57 23.70 9.31
N PRO A 208 2.98 24.19 8.20
CA PRO A 208 1.75 23.62 7.65
C PRO A 208 1.90 22.15 7.27
N VAL A 209 0.88 21.36 7.58
CA VAL A 209 0.76 19.94 7.24
C VAL A 209 -0.41 19.78 6.29
N ASP A 210 -0.17 19.16 5.11
CA ASP A 210 -1.25 18.90 4.16
C ASP A 210 -2.01 17.62 4.54
N MET A 211 -1.28 16.56 4.95
CA MET A 211 -1.87 15.27 5.26
C MET A 211 -1.37 14.72 6.60
N VAL A 212 -2.29 14.24 7.41
CA VAL A 212 -1.99 13.43 8.60
C VAL A 212 -2.19 11.97 8.22
N GLN A 213 -1.09 11.21 8.16
CA GLN A 213 -1.09 9.77 7.92
C GLN A 213 -0.98 9.03 9.25
N VAL A 214 -1.85 8.01 9.47
CA VAL A 214 -2.02 7.37 10.76
C VAL A 214 -1.57 5.90 10.73
N PHE A 215 -0.57 5.58 11.56
CA PHE A 215 -0.05 4.23 11.86
C PHE A 215 -0.34 3.84 13.32
N ARG A 216 -1.48 4.25 13.84
CA ARG A 216 -1.96 3.87 15.17
C ARG A 216 -3.18 2.96 15.05
N SER A 217 -3.56 2.33 16.16
CA SER A 217 -4.79 1.54 16.24
C SER A 217 -6.04 2.39 16.01
N SER A 218 -7.14 1.76 15.60
CA SER A 218 -8.40 2.44 15.27
C SER A 218 -8.99 3.22 16.45
N ASP A 219 -8.82 2.73 17.68
CA ASP A 219 -9.26 3.39 18.91
C ASP A 219 -8.60 4.77 19.16
N ALA A 220 -7.39 4.98 18.63
CA ALA A 220 -6.72 6.27 18.70
C ALA A 220 -7.18 7.27 17.62
N LEU A 221 -7.93 6.82 16.59
CA LEU A 221 -8.16 7.59 15.39
C LEU A 221 -9.03 8.83 15.62
N VAL A 222 -10.02 8.75 16.50
CA VAL A 222 -10.89 9.90 16.86
C VAL A 222 -10.05 11.02 17.48
N GLY A 223 -9.12 10.71 18.39
CA GLY A 223 -8.21 11.69 18.97
C GLY A 223 -7.31 12.33 17.92
N ILE A 224 -6.71 11.53 17.06
CA ILE A 224 -5.84 12.00 15.98
C ILE A 224 -6.61 12.84 14.95
N ALA A 225 -7.88 12.51 14.65
CA ALA A 225 -8.72 13.31 13.78
C ALA A 225 -8.94 14.73 14.35
N ARG A 226 -9.19 14.85 15.66
CA ARG A 226 -9.30 16.15 16.34
C ARG A 226 -8.01 16.95 16.28
N GLU A 227 -6.87 16.30 16.47
CA GLU A 227 -5.56 16.95 16.33
C GLU A 227 -5.30 17.41 14.90
N ALA A 228 -5.63 16.57 13.90
CA ALA A 228 -5.50 16.92 12.47
C ALA A 228 -6.36 18.13 12.09
N ILE A 229 -7.57 18.23 12.65
CA ILE A 229 -8.46 19.38 12.49
C ILE A 229 -7.82 20.63 13.15
N ALA A 230 -7.30 20.49 14.37
CA ALA A 230 -6.70 21.60 15.12
C ALA A 230 -5.50 22.22 14.39
N ILE A 231 -4.66 21.42 13.74
CA ILE A 231 -3.52 21.90 12.93
C ILE A 231 -3.93 22.31 11.50
N ARG A 232 -5.23 22.26 11.17
CA ARG A 232 -5.78 22.60 9.85
C ARG A 232 -5.20 21.78 8.71
N ALA A 233 -4.97 20.49 8.94
CA ALA A 233 -4.61 19.56 7.88
C ALA A 233 -5.73 19.50 6.82
N LYS A 234 -5.38 19.18 5.58
CA LYS A 234 -6.34 19.06 4.48
C LYS A 234 -6.86 17.61 4.31
N VAL A 235 -6.06 16.65 4.76
CA VAL A 235 -6.32 15.23 4.58
C VAL A 235 -6.04 14.46 5.87
N LEU A 236 -6.95 13.56 6.23
CA LEU A 236 -6.73 12.50 7.21
C LEU A 236 -6.64 11.16 6.46
N TRP A 237 -5.50 10.48 6.56
CA TRP A 237 -5.26 9.22 5.87
C TRP A 237 -4.93 8.10 6.86
N ALA A 238 -5.87 7.19 7.09
CA ALA A 238 -5.69 6.04 7.95
C ALA A 238 -5.16 4.82 7.16
N GLN A 239 -4.12 4.20 7.69
CA GLN A 239 -3.41 3.07 7.09
C GLN A 239 -4.31 1.82 7.00
N ILE A 240 -3.88 0.81 6.21
CA ILE A 240 -4.53 -0.50 6.14
C ILE A 240 -4.73 -1.05 7.56
N GLY A 241 -5.94 -1.52 7.84
CA GLY A 241 -6.36 -2.01 9.15
C GLY A 241 -6.75 -0.93 10.16
N VAL A 242 -6.66 0.36 9.79
CA VAL A 242 -7.08 1.49 10.64
C VAL A 242 -8.36 2.10 10.07
N TYR A 243 -9.43 2.02 10.83
CA TYR A 243 -10.76 2.45 10.42
C TYR A 243 -11.59 2.89 11.63
N ASP A 244 -12.26 4.03 11.52
CA ASP A 244 -13.22 4.52 12.51
C ASP A 244 -14.21 5.49 11.86
N THR A 245 -15.50 5.20 11.95
CA THR A 245 -16.56 5.98 11.32
C THR A 245 -16.77 7.35 11.96
N GLU A 246 -16.59 7.45 13.27
CA GLU A 246 -16.73 8.72 13.99
C GLU A 246 -15.55 9.66 13.64
N ALA A 247 -14.34 9.13 13.57
CA ALA A 247 -13.17 9.90 13.13
C ALA A 247 -13.35 10.42 11.69
N ALA A 248 -13.89 9.57 10.78
CA ALA A 248 -14.19 9.98 9.41
C ALA A 248 -15.21 11.13 9.40
N ARG A 249 -16.33 10.95 10.09
CA ARG A 249 -17.40 11.94 10.17
C ARG A 249 -16.93 13.28 10.74
N LEU A 250 -16.11 13.25 11.80
CA LEU A 250 -15.55 14.46 12.41
C LEU A 250 -14.62 15.21 11.44
N ALA A 251 -13.72 14.49 10.78
CA ALA A 251 -12.77 15.09 9.87
C ALA A 251 -13.47 15.67 8.62
N GLU A 252 -14.43 14.93 8.03
CA GLU A 252 -15.22 15.40 6.89
C GLU A 252 -16.08 16.63 7.25
N ALA A 253 -16.72 16.62 8.40
CA ALA A 253 -17.51 17.77 8.89
C ALA A 253 -16.64 19.04 9.08
N ALA A 254 -15.37 18.85 9.35
CA ALA A 254 -14.39 19.94 9.43
C ALA A 254 -13.77 20.30 8.06
N GLY A 255 -14.18 19.64 6.98
CA GLY A 255 -13.72 19.91 5.61
C GLY A 255 -12.46 19.19 5.18
N LEU A 256 -11.96 18.21 5.94
CA LEU A 256 -10.84 17.39 5.52
C LEU A 256 -11.30 16.35 4.49
N LYS A 257 -10.45 16.04 3.52
CA LYS A 257 -10.57 14.82 2.73
C LYS A 257 -10.16 13.62 3.60
N VAL A 258 -10.93 12.54 3.59
CA VAL A 258 -10.69 11.39 4.46
C VAL A 258 -10.45 10.13 3.63
N VAL A 259 -9.43 9.38 3.99
CA VAL A 259 -9.12 8.06 3.44
C VAL A 259 -8.90 7.07 4.58
N MET A 260 -9.66 5.99 4.60
CA MET A 260 -9.57 4.92 5.59
C MET A 260 -9.07 3.62 4.97
N ASN A 261 -8.36 2.82 5.76
CA ASN A 261 -7.94 1.46 5.37
C ASN A 261 -7.18 1.40 4.03
N ARG A 262 -6.30 2.38 3.76
CA ARG A 262 -5.49 2.41 2.53
C ARG A 262 -4.03 2.77 2.84
N CYS A 263 -3.11 2.22 2.04
CA CYS A 263 -1.69 2.54 2.13
C CYS A 263 -1.29 3.52 1.03
N PRO A 264 -0.85 4.75 1.34
CA PRO A 264 -0.47 5.73 0.31
C PRO A 264 0.68 5.24 -0.55
N LYS A 265 1.62 4.46 0.00
CA LYS A 265 2.69 3.81 -0.78
C LYS A 265 2.12 2.87 -1.85
N ILE A 266 1.10 2.05 -1.53
CA ILE A 266 0.47 1.14 -2.48
C ILE A 266 -0.27 1.95 -3.55
N GLU A 267 -1.01 2.97 -3.13
CA GLU A 267 -1.77 3.81 -4.05
C GLU A 267 -0.86 4.56 -5.03
N LEU A 268 0.33 5.00 -4.63
CA LEU A 268 1.32 5.64 -5.51
C LEU A 268 1.79 4.76 -6.66
N PHE A 269 1.83 3.44 -6.45
CA PHE A 269 2.31 2.48 -7.45
C PHE A 269 1.18 1.79 -8.22
N ARG A 270 -0.08 2.21 -8.03
CA ARG A 270 -1.17 1.70 -8.86
C ARG A 270 -1.01 2.18 -10.29
N PRO A 271 -1.23 1.29 -11.31
CA PRO A 271 -0.89 1.59 -12.71
C PRO A 271 -1.70 2.71 -13.36
N PHE A 272 -2.80 3.14 -12.74
CA PHE A 272 -3.70 4.13 -13.33
C PHE A 272 -3.25 5.58 -13.18
N TRP A 273 -2.24 5.85 -12.35
CA TRP A 273 -1.72 7.18 -12.18
C TRP A 273 -0.28 7.12 -11.65
N LYS A 274 0.63 7.10 -12.59
CA LYS A 274 2.00 7.50 -12.27
C LYS A 274 1.95 9.00 -12.05
N PRO A 275 2.23 9.53 -10.83
CA PRO A 275 2.67 10.90 -10.75
C PRO A 275 3.83 10.98 -11.74
N ARG A 276 3.85 11.99 -12.60
CA ARG A 276 5.07 12.31 -13.35
C ARG A 276 6.09 12.61 -12.26
N LEU A 277 6.90 11.63 -11.90
CA LEU A 277 8.10 11.86 -11.16
C LEU A 277 8.84 12.91 -11.98
N ASN A 278 9.02 14.10 -11.43
CA ASN A 278 9.84 15.10 -12.04
C ASN A 278 11.19 14.43 -12.31
N PRO A 279 11.66 14.36 -13.56
CA PRO A 279 13.02 13.95 -13.83
C PRO A 279 13.91 15.14 -13.50
N VAL A 280 14.14 15.36 -12.21
CA VAL A 280 15.19 16.23 -11.73
C VAL A 280 16.00 15.40 -10.76
N LEU A 281 16.85 14.60 -11.32
CA LEU A 281 18.18 14.25 -10.86
C LEU A 281 19.04 14.06 -12.10
#